data_74991bc17d77d739513dcf96464bd6f9
#
_entry.id   74991bc17d77d739513dcf96464bd6f9
#
_cell.length_a   1.000
_cell.length_b   1.000
_cell.length_c   1.000
_cell.angle_alpha   90.00
_cell.angle_beta   90.00
_cell.angle_gamma   90.00
#
_symmetry.space_group_name_H-M   'P 1'
#
loop_
_entity.id
_entity.type
_entity.pdbx_description
1 polymer ?
#
loop_
_entity_poly.entity_id
_entity_poly.type
_entity_poly.pdbx_seq_one_letter_code
_entity_poly.pdbx_strand_id
1 'polypeptide(L)'
;MTDWYPVKNSPGLLAIGLAFLVWLVALPATAATPAGESIEWWSMGMQLFGGLAIFLFGMEQMAEALKKVAGNRMKTILGTLTTNRLMGLLTGTAVTAVIQSSSVTTVMLVGFVTAGLMSLSQAIGVILGADIGTTITAQIVAFKVTKYALLLVGVGFVMIFLGKKETTRHYGTLVMGLGMIFFGMGIMSTGMKPLRSYEPFINLMQQVSNPVVGILLATAFTGLVQSSSATMGVVIAMAMQGLISLEAGIALALGANIGTCVTAGLAAIGKPREAIRVAVAHVTFKIVGVLLIVWFIPSFAELVRSISPAEAGLTGIDRLAAETPRQIANAHTIFNVGIAFLFMPLAPLFARFCEWVVPDRPMAEPVVIRPKYLDKELLSTPPLALDRARREVGRLGDRVDAMLEASLPAMVAGTEEDLQELAEMDSDIDILHGHIVGYLGQVSTGELTSEQSGEVMELLQVANHLEQIGDIIETNLVTTGRHRIEEGVVVSEATRGVIQRYFDEVSQAFKASIKAVREQDREAARTVKRMKKDMASLAEETARYELGRLVADEPNRLQTFTREMEMIESLSRIYRMCRKIARTQWLETQEPELPQAAE
;
A
#
# COMPACT_ATOMS: atom_id res chain seq x y z
N MET A 1 23.10 19.31 -0.23
CA MET A 1 22.79 20.18 -1.39
C MET A 1 23.09 19.35 -2.62
N THR A 2 22.15 19.29 -3.55
CA THR A 2 22.17 18.53 -4.82
C THR A 2 21.77 17.05 -4.73
N ASP A 3 20.46 16.78 -4.55
CA ASP A 3 19.82 15.63 -5.18
C ASP A 3 18.44 16.09 -5.64
N TRP A 4 18.42 16.66 -6.83
CA TRP A 4 17.22 16.86 -7.60
C TRP A 4 16.79 15.49 -8.13
N TYR A 5 15.80 14.87 -7.53
CA TYR A 5 15.23 13.62 -8.02
C TYR A 5 14.60 13.82 -9.40
N PRO A 6 14.95 12.98 -10.39
CA PRO A 6 14.19 12.93 -11.62
C PRO A 6 12.77 12.44 -11.30
N VAL A 7 11.78 13.22 -11.72
CA VAL A 7 10.38 12.80 -11.79
C VAL A 7 10.36 11.45 -12.49
N LYS A 8 10.16 10.36 -11.71
CA LYS A 8 9.99 9.03 -12.29
C LYS A 8 8.84 9.10 -13.27
N ASN A 9 9.13 8.80 -14.53
CA ASN A 9 8.23 8.70 -15.66
C ASN A 9 6.90 8.04 -15.26
N SER A 10 5.93 8.84 -14.85
CA SER A 10 4.54 8.42 -14.92
C SER A 10 4.11 8.69 -16.36
N PRO A 11 3.89 7.65 -17.19
CA PRO A 11 3.43 7.82 -18.58
C PRO A 11 2.12 8.62 -18.64
N GLY A 12 1.38 8.72 -17.52
CA GLY A 12 0.19 9.53 -17.37
C GLY A 12 0.42 11.04 -17.50
N LEU A 13 1.46 11.61 -16.90
CA LEU A 13 1.73 13.07 -16.99
C LEU A 13 2.12 13.50 -18.41
N LEU A 14 2.90 12.68 -19.13
CA LEU A 14 3.22 12.91 -20.54
C LEU A 14 1.99 12.74 -21.45
N ALA A 15 1.13 11.75 -21.15
CA ALA A 15 -0.13 11.54 -21.88
C ALA A 15 -1.12 12.69 -21.64
N ILE A 16 -1.20 13.24 -20.43
CA ILE A 16 -2.02 14.41 -20.09
C ILE A 16 -1.57 15.64 -20.87
N GLY A 17 -0.26 15.90 -20.91
CA GLY A 17 0.31 17.01 -21.68
C GLY A 17 0.04 16.86 -23.18
N LEU A 18 0.21 15.66 -23.73
CA LEU A 18 -0.06 15.35 -25.14
C LEU A 18 -1.55 15.41 -25.48
N ALA A 19 -2.43 14.83 -24.67
CA ALA A 19 -3.87 14.85 -24.90
C ALA A 19 -4.44 16.28 -24.81
N PHE A 20 -3.93 17.10 -23.89
CA PHE A 20 -4.32 18.50 -23.76
C PHE A 20 -3.77 19.35 -24.93
N LEU A 21 -2.56 19.09 -25.40
CA LEU A 21 -1.99 19.70 -26.61
C LEU A 21 -2.79 19.31 -27.87
N VAL A 22 -3.15 18.03 -28.01
CA VAL A 22 -3.98 17.55 -29.13
C VAL A 22 -5.38 18.17 -29.08
N TRP A 23 -5.97 18.32 -27.89
CA TRP A 23 -7.26 18.98 -27.71
C TRP A 23 -7.21 20.48 -28.03
N LEU A 24 -6.14 21.20 -27.64
CA LEU A 24 -5.89 22.59 -27.99
C LEU A 24 -5.65 22.81 -29.50
N VAL A 25 -4.99 21.87 -30.17
CA VAL A 25 -4.71 21.94 -31.62
C VAL A 25 -5.93 21.53 -32.45
N ALA A 26 -6.83 20.70 -31.91
CA ALA A 26 -8.05 20.25 -32.58
C ALA A 26 -9.19 21.28 -32.55
N LEU A 27 -9.08 22.38 -31.79
CA LEU A 27 -10.01 23.51 -31.89
C LEU A 27 -9.78 24.21 -33.23
N PRO A 28 -10.80 24.30 -34.13
CA PRO A 28 -10.61 24.84 -35.45
C PRO A 28 -10.17 26.33 -35.34
N ALA A 29 -9.03 26.62 -35.93
CA ALA A 29 -8.45 27.97 -36.04
C ALA A 29 -9.24 28.90 -36.99
N THR A 30 -10.48 28.59 -37.29
CA THR A 30 -11.31 29.25 -38.29
C THR A 30 -12.67 29.67 -37.71
N ALA A 31 -12.68 30.57 -36.74
CA ALA A 31 -13.85 31.40 -36.49
C ALA A 31 -13.37 32.83 -36.42
N ALA A 32 -13.67 33.61 -37.47
CA ALA A 32 -13.52 35.04 -37.46
C ALA A 32 -14.38 35.61 -36.32
N THR A 33 -13.75 36.10 -35.28
CA THR A 33 -14.40 36.74 -34.13
C THR A 33 -14.88 38.15 -34.54
N PRO A 34 -16.13 38.49 -34.24
CA PRO A 34 -16.53 39.92 -34.20
C PRO A 34 -15.69 40.65 -33.14
N ALA A 35 -15.40 41.92 -33.33
CA ALA A 35 -14.54 42.77 -32.52
C ALA A 35 -14.93 42.80 -31.03
N GLY A 36 -14.31 41.90 -30.26
CA GLY A 36 -14.31 41.79 -28.82
C GLY A 36 -13.04 40.99 -28.46
N GLU A 37 -12.34 41.36 -27.40
CA GLU A 37 -11.04 40.90 -26.96
C GLU A 37 -10.62 39.49 -27.50
N SER A 38 -9.62 39.47 -28.37
CA SER A 38 -9.13 38.22 -28.95
C SER A 38 -8.60 37.31 -27.84
N ILE A 39 -9.16 36.09 -27.73
CA ILE A 39 -8.66 35.10 -26.75
C ILE A 39 -7.21 34.77 -27.10
N GLU A 40 -6.30 35.05 -26.19
CA GLU A 40 -4.91 34.65 -26.29
C GLU A 40 -4.79 33.16 -25.93
N TRP A 41 -5.13 32.29 -26.87
CA TRP A 41 -5.17 30.84 -26.69
C TRP A 41 -3.88 30.26 -26.08
N TRP A 42 -2.71 30.81 -26.46
CA TRP A 42 -1.43 30.39 -25.94
C TRP A 42 -1.25 30.72 -24.45
N SER A 43 -1.56 31.94 -24.07
CA SER A 43 -1.51 32.42 -22.68
C SER A 43 -2.50 31.63 -21.80
N MET A 44 -3.72 31.41 -22.29
CA MET A 44 -4.73 30.57 -21.63
C MET A 44 -4.23 29.13 -21.46
N GLY A 45 -3.68 28.51 -22.50
CA GLY A 45 -3.13 27.15 -22.45
C GLY A 45 -2.01 27.02 -21.42
N MET A 46 -1.08 27.97 -21.38
CA MET A 46 0.00 28.00 -20.37
C MET A 46 -0.55 28.13 -18.95
N GLN A 47 -1.55 28.97 -18.73
CA GLN A 47 -2.16 29.13 -17.40
C GLN A 47 -2.93 27.89 -16.96
N LEU A 48 -3.66 27.23 -17.87
CA LEU A 48 -4.37 25.99 -17.57
C LEU A 48 -3.40 24.84 -17.27
N PHE A 49 -2.44 24.63 -18.15
CA PHE A 49 -1.46 23.55 -17.97
C PHE A 49 -0.52 23.78 -16.78
N GLY A 50 0.05 24.98 -16.67
CA GLY A 50 0.93 25.35 -15.57
C GLY A 50 0.20 25.38 -14.22
N GLY A 51 -1.03 25.92 -14.20
CA GLY A 51 -1.88 25.91 -13.02
C GLY A 51 -2.25 24.50 -12.57
N LEU A 52 -2.59 23.60 -13.52
CA LEU A 52 -2.86 22.19 -13.24
C LEU A 52 -1.61 21.47 -12.71
N ALA A 53 -0.45 21.71 -13.29
CA ALA A 53 0.81 21.13 -12.84
C ALA A 53 1.14 21.53 -11.39
N ILE A 54 1.02 22.82 -11.06
CA ILE A 54 1.24 23.33 -9.69
C ILE A 54 0.19 22.75 -8.71
N PHE A 55 -1.06 22.65 -9.13
CA PHE A 55 -2.14 22.06 -8.35
C PHE A 55 -1.84 20.57 -8.02
N LEU A 56 -1.49 19.77 -9.04
CA LEU A 56 -1.18 18.34 -8.87
C LEU A 56 0.06 18.14 -8.00
N PHE A 57 1.11 18.91 -8.23
CA PHE A 57 2.32 18.85 -7.41
C PHE A 57 2.03 19.25 -5.96
N GLY A 58 1.24 20.30 -5.74
CA GLY A 58 0.79 20.68 -4.40
C GLY A 58 -0.01 19.59 -3.68
N MET A 59 -0.89 18.89 -4.42
CA MET A 59 -1.63 17.73 -3.88
C MET A 59 -0.71 16.57 -3.50
N GLU A 60 0.27 16.27 -4.34
CA GLU A 60 1.26 15.23 -4.06
C GLU A 60 2.08 15.54 -2.81
N GLN A 61 2.60 16.77 -2.71
CA GLN A 61 3.36 17.22 -1.53
C GLN A 61 2.52 17.19 -0.25
N MET A 62 1.26 17.63 -0.33
CA MET A 62 0.33 17.58 0.80
C MET A 62 0.06 16.13 1.23
N ALA A 63 -0.22 15.23 0.28
CA ALA A 63 -0.49 13.82 0.55
C ALA A 63 0.71 13.10 1.17
N GLU A 64 1.92 13.33 0.65
CA GLU A 64 3.15 12.78 1.22
C GLU A 64 3.43 13.27 2.62
N ALA A 65 3.25 14.57 2.86
CA ALA A 65 3.41 15.14 4.18
C ALA A 65 2.41 14.54 5.18
N LEU A 66 1.14 14.38 4.79
CA LEU A 66 0.11 13.72 5.61
C LEU A 66 0.50 12.29 5.96
N LYS A 67 0.99 11.51 4.97
CA LYS A 67 1.48 10.13 5.21
C LYS A 67 2.63 10.10 6.23
N LYS A 68 3.60 11.01 6.10
CA LYS A 68 4.75 11.11 7.02
C LYS A 68 4.32 11.52 8.43
N VAL A 69 3.40 12.48 8.55
CA VAL A 69 2.84 12.90 9.84
C VAL A 69 2.01 11.80 10.51
N ALA A 70 1.24 11.04 9.73
CA ALA A 70 0.42 9.93 10.24
C ALA A 70 1.27 8.74 10.71
N GLY A 71 2.43 8.51 10.10
CA GLY A 71 3.44 7.53 10.51
C GLY A 71 2.90 6.13 10.79
N ASN A 72 3.48 5.47 11.80
CA ASN A 72 3.12 4.10 12.20
C ASN A 72 1.69 3.94 12.76
N ARG A 73 1.03 5.05 13.18
CA ARG A 73 -0.36 4.99 13.65
C ARG A 73 -1.33 4.47 12.59
N MET A 74 -0.98 4.62 11.31
CA MET A 74 -1.79 4.10 10.20
C MET A 74 -1.82 2.57 10.16
N LYS A 75 -0.72 1.88 10.56
CA LYS A 75 -0.68 0.41 10.72
C LYS A 75 -1.68 -0.06 11.78
N THR A 76 -1.67 0.61 12.93
CA THR A 76 -2.57 0.27 14.05
C THR A 76 -4.04 0.50 13.68
N ILE A 77 -4.34 1.60 12.98
CA ILE A 77 -5.70 1.92 12.53
C ILE A 77 -6.22 0.85 11.56
N LEU A 78 -5.43 0.43 10.59
CA LEU A 78 -5.83 -0.58 9.60
C LEU A 78 -5.94 -2.00 10.18
N GLY A 79 -5.05 -2.39 11.10
CA GLY A 79 -4.99 -3.73 11.66
C GLY A 79 -6.06 -4.01 12.73
N THR A 80 -6.43 -2.99 13.53
CA THR A 80 -7.31 -3.17 14.69
C THR A 80 -8.77 -2.78 14.44
N LEU A 81 -9.06 -1.94 13.44
CA LEU A 81 -10.39 -1.33 13.26
C LEU A 81 -11.24 -1.96 12.16
N THR A 82 -10.85 -3.11 11.61
CA THR A 82 -11.62 -3.78 10.54
C THR A 82 -12.50 -4.92 11.06
N THR A 83 -12.76 -4.98 12.37
CA THR A 83 -13.55 -6.06 13.00
C THR A 83 -14.99 -6.14 12.53
N ASN A 84 -15.58 -5.02 12.10
CA ASN A 84 -16.92 -4.98 11.51
C ASN A 84 -16.99 -3.93 10.39
N ARG A 85 -18.07 -3.98 9.58
CA ARG A 85 -18.25 -3.12 8.39
C ARG A 85 -18.29 -1.63 8.71
N LEU A 86 -18.89 -1.24 9.84
CA LEU A 86 -18.99 0.16 10.25
C LEU A 86 -17.60 0.71 10.63
N MET A 87 -16.83 -0.08 11.37
CA MET A 87 -15.44 0.27 11.67
C MET A 87 -14.58 0.28 10.39
N GLY A 88 -14.84 -0.65 9.46
CA GLY A 88 -14.24 -0.62 8.13
C GLY A 88 -14.52 0.68 7.39
N LEU A 89 -15.76 1.17 7.40
CA LEU A 89 -16.13 2.46 6.79
C LEU A 89 -15.37 3.62 7.43
N LEU A 90 -15.33 3.71 8.75
CA LEU A 90 -14.61 4.77 9.46
C LEU A 90 -13.11 4.70 9.18
N THR A 91 -12.55 3.50 9.19
CA THR A 91 -11.12 3.26 8.87
C THR A 91 -10.82 3.66 7.43
N GLY A 92 -11.62 3.22 6.47
CA GLY A 92 -11.48 3.58 5.07
C GLY A 92 -11.54 5.09 4.84
N THR A 93 -12.49 5.77 5.52
CA THR A 93 -12.61 7.23 5.49
C THR A 93 -11.35 7.90 6.04
N ALA A 94 -10.89 7.52 7.23
CA ALA A 94 -9.74 8.13 7.87
C ALA A 94 -8.45 7.89 7.08
N VAL A 95 -8.23 6.65 6.64
CA VAL A 95 -7.04 6.26 5.86
C VAL A 95 -7.00 7.00 4.54
N THR A 96 -8.11 7.03 3.78
CA THR A 96 -8.14 7.72 2.48
C THR A 96 -8.05 9.23 2.65
N ALA A 97 -8.61 9.81 3.72
CA ALA A 97 -8.43 11.22 4.04
C ALA A 97 -6.96 11.60 4.27
N VAL A 98 -6.17 10.68 4.83
CA VAL A 98 -4.73 10.87 5.07
C VAL A 98 -3.93 10.57 3.79
N ILE A 99 -4.18 9.42 3.15
CA ILE A 99 -3.44 9.01 1.94
C ILE A 99 -3.80 9.88 0.73
N GLN A 100 -4.98 10.49 0.73
CA GLN A 100 -5.54 11.31 -0.37
C GLN A 100 -5.70 10.51 -1.69
N SER A 101 -5.82 9.17 -1.60
CA SER A 101 -5.97 8.28 -2.75
C SER A 101 -6.81 7.07 -2.38
N SER A 102 -8.03 7.00 -2.91
CA SER A 102 -8.91 5.82 -2.78
C SER A 102 -8.38 4.62 -3.55
N SER A 103 -7.66 4.85 -4.66
CA SER A 103 -7.04 3.78 -5.43
C SER A 103 -5.99 3.03 -4.61
N VAL A 104 -5.10 3.75 -3.92
CA VAL A 104 -4.10 3.15 -3.01
C VAL A 104 -4.80 2.38 -1.89
N THR A 105 -5.87 2.95 -1.30
CA THR A 105 -6.65 2.27 -0.26
C THR A 105 -7.27 0.97 -0.80
N THR A 106 -7.86 1.00 -2.01
CA THR A 106 -8.46 -0.19 -2.64
C THR A 106 -7.42 -1.28 -2.92
N VAL A 107 -6.24 -0.91 -3.41
CA VAL A 107 -5.13 -1.85 -3.65
C VAL A 107 -4.66 -2.50 -2.35
N MET A 108 -4.59 -1.74 -1.25
CA MET A 108 -4.30 -2.31 0.07
C MET A 108 -5.33 -3.37 0.47
N LEU A 109 -6.62 -3.10 0.21
CA LEU A 109 -7.69 -4.06 0.51
C LEU A 109 -7.57 -5.35 -0.29
N VAL A 110 -7.19 -5.24 -1.57
CA VAL A 110 -6.84 -6.40 -2.41
C VAL A 110 -5.83 -7.29 -1.68
N GLY A 111 -4.74 -6.71 -1.20
CA GLY A 111 -3.72 -7.44 -0.45
C GLY A 111 -4.25 -8.05 0.87
N PHE A 112 -5.12 -7.35 1.64
CA PHE A 112 -5.68 -7.88 2.89
C PHE A 112 -6.66 -9.04 2.63
N VAL A 113 -7.50 -8.93 1.62
CA VAL A 113 -8.45 -9.98 1.27
C VAL A 113 -7.72 -11.21 0.72
N THR A 114 -6.74 -11.02 -0.17
CA THR A 114 -5.88 -12.10 -0.69
C THR A 114 -5.13 -12.82 0.43
N ALA A 115 -4.69 -12.09 1.45
CA ALA A 115 -3.99 -12.63 2.60
C ALA A 115 -4.91 -13.34 3.62
N GLY A 116 -6.23 -13.34 3.40
CA GLY A 116 -7.19 -13.91 4.35
C GLY A 116 -7.33 -13.12 5.66
N LEU A 117 -6.79 -11.89 5.71
CA LEU A 117 -6.83 -11.04 6.91
C LEU A 117 -8.14 -10.30 7.05
N MET A 118 -8.91 -10.23 5.97
CA MET A 118 -10.18 -9.54 5.89
C MET A 118 -11.09 -10.27 4.91
N SER A 119 -12.36 -10.41 5.26
CA SER A 119 -13.37 -10.91 4.33
C SER A 119 -13.70 -9.86 3.27
N LEU A 120 -14.17 -10.30 2.08
CA LEU A 120 -14.68 -9.40 1.03
C LEU A 120 -15.76 -8.46 1.58
N SER A 121 -16.65 -8.95 2.43
CA SER A 121 -17.72 -8.15 3.04
C SER A 121 -17.19 -7.04 3.97
N GLN A 122 -16.07 -7.26 4.66
CA GLN A 122 -15.40 -6.22 5.46
C GLN A 122 -14.69 -5.22 4.55
N ALA A 123 -14.01 -5.69 3.50
CA ALA A 123 -13.35 -4.85 2.50
C ALA A 123 -14.33 -3.87 1.83
N ILE A 124 -15.57 -4.30 1.56
CA ILE A 124 -16.65 -3.46 1.04
C ILE A 124 -16.88 -2.25 1.97
N GLY A 125 -16.92 -2.44 3.29
CA GLY A 125 -17.06 -1.33 4.23
C GLY A 125 -15.91 -0.30 4.08
N VAL A 126 -14.69 -0.77 3.94
CA VAL A 126 -13.51 0.10 3.77
C VAL A 126 -13.54 0.82 2.41
N ILE A 127 -13.99 0.16 1.32
CA ILE A 127 -14.17 0.79 0.01
C ILE A 127 -15.15 1.97 0.10
N LEU A 128 -16.33 1.75 0.69
CA LEU A 128 -17.33 2.80 0.89
C LEU A 128 -16.79 3.96 1.75
N GLY A 129 -15.98 3.63 2.75
CA GLY A 129 -15.26 4.62 3.54
C GLY A 129 -14.22 5.39 2.73
N ALA A 130 -13.47 4.72 1.87
CA ALA A 130 -12.48 5.34 1.01
C ALA A 130 -13.12 6.37 0.05
N ASP A 131 -14.33 6.07 -0.43
CA ASP A 131 -15.09 6.99 -1.26
C ASP A 131 -15.49 8.27 -0.50
N ILE A 132 -15.89 8.15 0.76
CA ILE A 132 -16.14 9.31 1.63
C ILE A 132 -14.83 10.08 1.88
N GLY A 133 -13.73 9.38 2.20
CA GLY A 133 -12.43 10.00 2.45
C GLY A 133 -11.90 10.84 1.29
N THR A 134 -12.16 10.42 0.05
CA THR A 134 -11.79 11.17 -1.16
C THR A 134 -12.51 12.52 -1.25
N THR A 135 -13.71 12.66 -0.68
CA THR A 135 -14.46 13.92 -0.74
C THR A 135 -13.83 15.04 0.07
N ILE A 136 -12.97 14.73 1.03
CA ILE A 136 -12.23 15.71 1.83
C ILE A 136 -11.37 16.61 0.94
N THR A 137 -10.73 16.03 -0.09
CA THR A 137 -9.98 16.81 -1.09
C THR A 137 -10.88 17.85 -1.77
N ALA A 138 -12.05 17.44 -2.25
CA ALA A 138 -12.99 18.36 -2.88
C ALA A 138 -13.46 19.46 -1.91
N GLN A 139 -13.68 19.13 -0.64
CA GLN A 139 -14.03 20.10 0.40
C GLN A 139 -12.91 21.11 0.63
N ILE A 140 -11.65 20.66 0.73
CA ILE A 140 -10.49 21.55 0.89
C ILE A 140 -10.39 22.49 -0.32
N VAL A 141 -10.45 21.94 -1.53
CA VAL A 141 -10.30 22.67 -2.79
C VAL A 141 -11.41 23.73 -2.98
N ALA A 142 -12.62 23.45 -2.49
CA ALA A 142 -13.77 24.38 -2.60
C ALA A 142 -13.73 25.56 -1.61
N PHE A 143 -12.76 25.61 -0.68
CA PHE A 143 -12.58 26.77 0.18
C PHE A 143 -12.02 27.96 -0.62
N LYS A 144 -12.59 29.16 -0.43
CA LYS A 144 -12.14 30.39 -1.09
C LYS A 144 -10.89 31.01 -0.44
N VAL A 145 -9.80 30.26 -0.38
CA VAL A 145 -8.54 30.65 0.27
C VAL A 145 -7.46 31.07 -0.75
N THR A 146 -7.81 31.14 -2.04
CA THR A 146 -6.87 31.45 -3.13
C THR A 146 -6.09 32.75 -2.92
N LYS A 147 -6.70 33.76 -2.30
CA LYS A 147 -6.01 35.03 -1.97
C LYS A 147 -4.89 34.87 -0.91
N TYR A 148 -4.91 33.82 -0.12
CA TYR A 148 -3.88 33.50 0.89
C TYR A 148 -2.88 32.44 0.41
N ALA A 149 -3.00 31.97 -0.81
CA ALA A 149 -2.21 30.86 -1.35
C ALA A 149 -0.70 31.12 -1.22
N LEU A 150 -0.22 32.29 -1.64
CA LEU A 150 1.20 32.66 -1.54
C LEU A 150 1.68 32.78 -0.10
N LEU A 151 0.82 33.24 0.83
CA LEU A 151 1.15 33.26 2.25
C LEU A 151 1.37 31.86 2.79
N LEU A 152 0.49 30.91 2.43
CA LEU A 152 0.64 29.50 2.82
C LEU A 152 1.92 28.88 2.25
N VAL A 153 2.25 29.15 0.98
CA VAL A 153 3.50 28.71 0.37
C VAL A 153 4.70 29.27 1.15
N GLY A 154 4.68 30.59 1.46
CA GLY A 154 5.76 31.25 2.19
C GLY A 154 5.93 30.70 3.61
N VAL A 155 4.84 30.55 4.35
CA VAL A 155 4.86 29.97 5.72
C VAL A 155 5.36 28.54 5.69
N GLY A 156 4.85 27.71 4.78
CA GLY A 156 5.29 26.33 4.62
C GLY A 156 6.78 26.25 4.28
N PHE A 157 7.27 27.10 3.37
CA PHE A 157 8.69 27.18 3.03
C PHE A 157 9.55 27.53 4.24
N VAL A 158 9.17 28.55 5.01
CA VAL A 158 9.89 28.95 6.25
C VAL A 158 9.94 27.80 7.26
N MET A 159 8.82 27.08 7.44
CA MET A 159 8.78 25.91 8.32
C MET A 159 9.70 24.77 7.85
N ILE A 160 9.81 24.54 6.54
CA ILE A 160 10.74 23.54 5.97
C ILE A 160 12.19 23.97 6.19
N PHE A 161 12.49 25.24 5.92
CA PHE A 161 13.86 25.76 5.92
C PHE A 161 14.40 25.96 7.34
N LEU A 162 13.60 26.50 8.26
CA LEU A 162 14.02 26.77 9.65
C LEU A 162 13.68 25.62 10.60
N GLY A 163 12.89 24.66 10.20
CA GLY A 163 12.45 23.55 11.05
C GLY A 163 13.61 22.63 11.45
N LYS A 164 13.93 22.61 12.74
CA LYS A 164 14.97 21.71 13.30
C LYS A 164 14.47 20.28 13.47
N LYS A 165 13.17 20.09 13.72
CA LYS A 165 12.54 18.78 13.88
C LYS A 165 11.95 18.33 12.54
N GLU A 166 12.12 17.06 12.21
CA GLU A 166 11.56 16.43 11.00
C GLU A 166 10.04 16.63 10.91
N THR A 167 9.33 16.44 12.03
CA THR A 167 7.88 16.68 12.12
C THR A 167 7.50 18.11 11.73
N THR A 168 8.29 19.12 12.13
CA THR A 168 8.03 20.53 11.75
C THR A 168 8.20 20.73 10.25
N ARG A 169 9.19 20.07 9.64
CA ARG A 169 9.40 20.12 8.19
C ARG A 169 8.25 19.47 7.44
N HIS A 170 7.74 18.33 7.94
CA HIS A 170 6.56 17.67 7.34
C HIS A 170 5.31 18.55 7.41
N TYR A 171 5.04 19.20 8.54
CA TYR A 171 3.96 20.19 8.62
C TYR A 171 4.20 21.39 7.68
N GLY A 172 5.46 21.81 7.50
CA GLY A 172 5.82 22.82 6.53
C GLY A 172 5.49 22.41 5.10
N THR A 173 5.84 21.17 4.71
CA THR A 173 5.51 20.61 3.40
C THR A 173 3.99 20.50 3.19
N LEU A 174 3.24 20.13 4.22
CA LEU A 174 1.77 20.08 4.19
C LEU A 174 1.18 21.47 3.91
N VAL A 175 1.61 22.49 4.65
CA VAL A 175 1.12 23.87 4.49
C VAL A 175 1.53 24.44 3.14
N MET A 176 2.75 24.18 2.67
CA MET A 176 3.24 24.61 1.36
C MET A 176 2.44 23.94 0.24
N GLY A 177 2.22 22.60 0.32
CA GLY A 177 1.42 21.86 -0.65
C GLY A 177 -0.01 22.38 -0.74
N LEU A 178 -0.64 22.69 0.40
CA LEU A 178 -1.96 23.33 0.44
C LEU A 178 -1.96 24.71 -0.23
N GLY A 179 -0.92 25.50 0.01
CA GLY A 179 -0.75 26.79 -0.67
C GLY A 179 -0.62 26.65 -2.18
N MET A 180 0.15 25.66 -2.65
CA MET A 180 0.32 25.36 -4.07
C MET A 180 -0.98 24.89 -4.74
N ILE A 181 -1.80 24.10 -4.06
CA ILE A 181 -3.15 23.69 -4.52
C ILE A 181 -3.98 24.93 -4.83
N PHE A 182 -4.10 25.86 -3.89
CA PHE A 182 -4.88 27.10 -4.09
C PHE A 182 -4.26 28.04 -5.12
N PHE A 183 -2.94 28.09 -5.20
CA PHE A 183 -2.25 28.94 -6.18
C PHE A 183 -2.45 28.40 -7.61
N GLY A 184 -2.26 27.11 -7.84
CA GLY A 184 -2.50 26.45 -9.12
C GLY A 184 -3.96 26.60 -9.57
N MET A 185 -4.90 26.43 -8.64
CA MET A 185 -6.33 26.64 -8.90
C MET A 185 -6.64 28.10 -9.30
N GLY A 186 -6.02 29.06 -8.62
CA GLY A 186 -6.16 30.49 -8.95
C GLY A 186 -5.68 30.81 -10.37
N ILE A 187 -4.53 30.24 -10.77
CA ILE A 187 -3.98 30.37 -12.12
C ILE A 187 -4.95 29.77 -13.15
N MET A 188 -5.39 28.51 -12.95
CA MET A 188 -6.35 27.86 -13.85
C MET A 188 -7.63 28.68 -13.99
N SER A 189 -8.19 29.12 -12.86
CA SER A 189 -9.40 29.89 -12.82
C SER A 189 -9.25 31.22 -13.60
N THR A 190 -8.12 31.91 -13.43
CA THR A 190 -7.83 33.16 -14.18
C THR A 190 -7.69 32.90 -15.68
N GLY A 191 -7.00 31.81 -16.06
CA GLY A 191 -6.84 31.40 -17.45
C GLY A 191 -8.18 31.09 -18.15
N MET A 192 -9.17 30.59 -17.41
CA MET A 192 -10.52 30.31 -17.96
C MET A 192 -11.41 31.53 -18.08
N LYS A 193 -11.04 32.66 -17.52
CA LYS A 193 -11.91 33.89 -17.52
C LYS A 193 -12.37 34.32 -18.93
N PRO A 194 -11.53 34.27 -19.99
CA PRO A 194 -11.97 34.65 -21.35
C PRO A 194 -13.08 33.75 -21.91
N LEU A 195 -13.20 32.51 -21.40
CA LEU A 195 -14.24 31.57 -21.86
C LEU A 195 -15.65 31.96 -21.45
N ARG A 196 -15.82 32.90 -20.49
CA ARG A 196 -17.12 33.40 -20.04
C ARG A 196 -17.93 34.05 -21.16
N SER A 197 -17.26 34.66 -22.14
CA SER A 197 -17.86 35.36 -23.28
C SER A 197 -17.68 34.64 -24.61
N TYR A 198 -17.05 33.47 -24.62
CA TYR A 198 -16.79 32.71 -25.85
C TYR A 198 -17.96 31.80 -26.18
N GLU A 199 -18.80 32.19 -27.16
CA GLU A 199 -20.03 31.50 -27.53
C GLU A 199 -19.84 29.97 -27.82
N PRO A 200 -18.83 29.54 -28.58
CA PRO A 200 -18.67 28.08 -28.83
C PRO A 200 -18.48 27.29 -27.54
N PHE A 201 -17.79 27.86 -26.54
CA PHE A 201 -17.60 27.20 -25.25
C PHE A 201 -18.91 27.21 -24.43
N ILE A 202 -19.66 28.30 -24.45
CA ILE A 202 -20.97 28.37 -23.78
C ILE A 202 -21.92 27.32 -24.35
N ASN A 203 -21.98 27.20 -25.68
CA ASN A 203 -22.79 26.16 -26.35
C ASN A 203 -22.34 24.74 -25.99
N LEU A 204 -21.04 24.50 -25.90
CA LEU A 204 -20.50 23.20 -25.42
C LEU A 204 -20.95 22.93 -23.99
N MET A 205 -20.87 23.90 -23.11
CA MET A 205 -21.29 23.74 -21.70
C MET A 205 -22.80 23.53 -21.57
N GLN A 206 -23.61 24.05 -22.47
CA GLN A 206 -25.04 23.72 -22.56
C GLN A 206 -25.27 22.24 -22.91
N GLN A 207 -24.46 21.66 -23.76
CA GLN A 207 -24.51 20.20 -24.04
C GLN A 207 -24.08 19.36 -22.83
N VAL A 208 -23.07 19.81 -22.08
CA VAL A 208 -22.62 19.18 -20.84
C VAL A 208 -23.68 19.27 -19.73
N SER A 209 -24.66 20.17 -19.86
CA SER A 209 -25.84 20.23 -18.98
C SER A 209 -26.74 18.99 -19.12
N ASN A 210 -26.61 18.20 -20.20
CA ASN A 210 -27.16 16.84 -20.23
C ASN A 210 -26.35 15.95 -19.26
N PRO A 211 -26.97 15.38 -18.21
CA PRO A 211 -26.25 14.63 -17.19
C PRO A 211 -25.45 13.45 -17.75
N VAL A 212 -25.96 12.77 -18.76
CA VAL A 212 -25.30 11.61 -19.37
C VAL A 212 -24.01 12.04 -20.06
N VAL A 213 -24.03 13.15 -20.82
CA VAL A 213 -22.86 13.68 -21.51
C VAL A 213 -21.80 14.13 -20.49
N GLY A 214 -22.21 14.85 -19.45
CA GLY A 214 -21.32 15.28 -18.37
C GLY A 214 -20.66 14.11 -17.65
N ILE A 215 -21.43 13.07 -17.32
CA ILE A 215 -20.92 11.85 -16.67
C ILE A 215 -19.91 11.15 -17.58
N LEU A 216 -20.23 10.90 -18.84
CA LEU A 216 -19.35 10.21 -19.78
C LEU A 216 -18.05 10.98 -20.02
N LEU A 217 -18.13 12.31 -20.21
CA LEU A 217 -16.96 13.17 -20.39
C LEU A 217 -16.02 13.10 -19.19
N ALA A 218 -16.57 13.27 -17.98
CA ALA A 218 -15.76 13.24 -16.76
C ALA A 218 -15.24 11.82 -16.45
N THR A 219 -15.99 10.77 -16.79
CA THR A 219 -15.52 9.36 -16.69
C THR A 219 -14.31 9.14 -17.58
N ALA A 220 -14.39 9.53 -18.85
CA ALA A 220 -13.30 9.40 -19.80
C ALA A 220 -12.06 10.20 -19.37
N PHE A 221 -12.27 11.46 -18.98
CA PHE A 221 -11.19 12.32 -18.48
C PHE A 221 -10.53 11.75 -17.22
N THR A 222 -11.32 11.33 -16.22
CA THR A 222 -10.78 10.76 -14.98
C THR A 222 -10.08 9.43 -15.23
N GLY A 223 -10.63 8.58 -16.12
CA GLY A 223 -9.99 7.32 -16.51
C GLY A 223 -8.63 7.54 -17.18
N LEU A 224 -8.49 8.60 -17.99
CA LEU A 224 -7.23 8.98 -18.62
C LEU A 224 -6.22 9.55 -17.59
N VAL A 225 -6.68 10.50 -16.76
CA VAL A 225 -5.86 11.17 -15.74
C VAL A 225 -5.58 10.26 -14.54
N GLN A 226 -6.40 9.25 -14.31
CA GLN A 226 -6.36 8.32 -13.17
C GLN A 226 -6.45 9.01 -11.80
N SER A 227 -7.05 10.20 -11.75
CA SER A 227 -7.20 10.99 -10.52
C SER A 227 -8.52 11.76 -10.51
N SER A 228 -9.48 11.28 -9.69
CA SER A 228 -10.73 12.00 -9.48
C SER A 228 -10.52 13.33 -8.75
N SER A 229 -9.52 13.44 -7.89
CA SER A 229 -9.18 14.70 -7.20
C SER A 229 -8.69 15.75 -8.20
N ALA A 230 -7.90 15.35 -9.21
CA ALA A 230 -7.49 16.24 -10.29
C ALA A 230 -8.69 16.72 -11.11
N THR A 231 -9.58 15.80 -11.50
CA THR A 231 -10.83 16.13 -12.22
C THR A 231 -11.68 17.10 -11.41
N MET A 232 -11.89 16.84 -10.11
CA MET A 232 -12.64 17.72 -9.23
C MET A 232 -11.99 19.11 -9.11
N GLY A 233 -10.65 19.19 -9.09
CA GLY A 233 -9.93 20.46 -9.12
C GLY A 233 -10.26 21.30 -10.36
N VAL A 234 -10.26 20.68 -11.53
CA VAL A 234 -10.65 21.34 -12.80
C VAL A 234 -12.12 21.75 -12.77
N VAL A 235 -13.03 20.88 -12.35
CA VAL A 235 -14.47 21.16 -12.23
C VAL A 235 -14.72 22.35 -11.29
N ILE A 236 -14.07 22.38 -10.14
CA ILE A 236 -14.19 23.48 -9.17
C ILE A 236 -13.59 24.78 -9.74
N ALA A 237 -12.47 24.73 -10.46
CA ALA A 237 -11.88 25.89 -11.11
C ALA A 237 -12.81 26.48 -12.18
N MET A 238 -13.50 25.65 -12.97
CA MET A 238 -14.54 26.07 -13.92
C MET A 238 -15.73 26.72 -13.18
N ALA A 239 -16.18 26.10 -12.08
CA ALA A 239 -17.25 26.64 -11.26
C ALA A 239 -16.90 28.01 -10.64
N MET A 240 -15.65 28.22 -10.21
CA MET A 240 -15.15 29.52 -9.71
C MET A 240 -15.25 30.63 -10.74
N GLN A 241 -15.33 30.31 -12.02
CA GLN A 241 -15.57 31.28 -13.10
C GLN A 241 -17.05 31.36 -13.52
N GLY A 242 -17.95 30.59 -12.85
CA GLY A 242 -19.37 30.56 -13.24
C GLY A 242 -19.61 29.94 -14.61
N LEU A 243 -18.68 29.12 -15.12
CA LEU A 243 -18.73 28.47 -16.42
C LEU A 243 -19.66 27.27 -16.46
N ILE A 244 -19.97 26.68 -15.31
CA ILE A 244 -20.83 25.51 -15.17
C ILE A 244 -21.89 25.72 -14.10
N SER A 245 -23.08 25.16 -14.34
CA SER A 245 -24.15 25.09 -13.34
C SER A 245 -23.87 24.05 -12.27
N LEU A 246 -24.64 24.07 -11.18
CA LEU A 246 -24.55 23.03 -10.14
C LEU A 246 -24.88 21.65 -10.70
N GLU A 247 -25.91 21.54 -11.54
CA GLU A 247 -26.34 20.28 -12.16
C GLU A 247 -25.23 19.68 -13.04
N ALA A 248 -24.59 20.50 -13.88
CA ALA A 248 -23.44 20.08 -14.68
C ALA A 248 -22.26 19.68 -13.79
N GLY A 249 -21.98 20.43 -12.74
CA GLY A 249 -20.95 20.11 -11.76
C GLY A 249 -21.20 18.79 -11.03
N ILE A 250 -22.46 18.50 -10.67
CA ILE A 250 -22.85 17.20 -10.09
C ILE A 250 -22.62 16.08 -11.10
N ALA A 251 -23.05 16.24 -12.35
CA ALA A 251 -22.85 15.23 -13.40
C ALA A 251 -21.36 14.93 -13.62
N LEU A 252 -20.52 15.98 -13.68
CA LEU A 252 -19.07 15.82 -13.80
C LEU A 252 -18.46 15.13 -12.57
N ALA A 253 -18.91 15.43 -11.36
CA ALA A 253 -18.45 14.76 -10.12
C ALA A 253 -18.83 13.28 -10.10
N LEU A 254 -20.04 12.93 -10.53
CA LEU A 254 -20.49 11.55 -10.67
C LEU A 254 -19.67 10.78 -11.71
N GLY A 255 -19.35 11.41 -12.85
CA GLY A 255 -18.46 10.85 -13.86
C GLY A 255 -17.04 10.64 -13.33
N ALA A 256 -16.50 11.60 -12.57
CA ALA A 256 -15.21 11.44 -11.92
C ALA A 256 -15.16 10.24 -10.96
N ASN A 257 -16.25 9.98 -10.25
CA ASN A 257 -16.39 8.78 -9.42
C ASN A 257 -16.31 7.48 -10.22
N ILE A 258 -16.99 7.37 -11.38
CA ILE A 258 -16.91 6.19 -12.24
C ILE A 258 -15.51 6.06 -12.85
N GLY A 259 -14.89 7.16 -13.27
CA GLY A 259 -13.57 7.15 -13.92
C GLY A 259 -12.47 6.52 -13.07
N THR A 260 -12.56 6.58 -11.74
CA THR A 260 -11.62 5.89 -10.82
C THR A 260 -11.70 4.37 -10.92
N CYS A 261 -12.79 3.81 -11.46
CA CYS A 261 -12.93 2.36 -11.67
C CYS A 261 -11.88 1.82 -12.64
N VAL A 262 -11.42 2.62 -13.59
CA VAL A 262 -10.35 2.24 -14.54
C VAL A 262 -9.08 1.88 -13.77
N THR A 263 -8.70 2.67 -12.78
CA THR A 263 -7.53 2.40 -11.93
C THR A 263 -7.68 1.10 -11.15
N ALA A 264 -8.85 0.87 -10.55
CA ALA A 264 -9.14 -0.38 -9.83
C ALA A 264 -9.12 -1.61 -10.76
N GLY A 265 -9.67 -1.46 -11.98
CA GLY A 265 -9.65 -2.50 -13.00
C GLY A 265 -8.22 -2.85 -13.44
N LEU A 266 -7.38 -1.84 -13.73
CA LEU A 266 -5.98 -2.03 -14.11
C LEU A 266 -5.18 -2.70 -12.97
N ALA A 267 -5.40 -2.30 -11.73
CA ALA A 267 -4.74 -2.88 -10.57
C ALA A 267 -5.12 -4.36 -10.34
N ALA A 268 -6.27 -4.81 -10.81
CA ALA A 268 -6.74 -6.18 -10.68
C ALA A 268 -6.23 -7.13 -11.78
N ILE A 269 -5.64 -6.61 -12.87
CA ILE A 269 -5.12 -7.43 -13.98
C ILE A 269 -3.98 -8.31 -13.48
N GLY A 270 -4.09 -9.63 -13.71
CA GLY A 270 -3.08 -10.61 -13.30
C GLY A 270 -3.01 -10.89 -11.80
N LYS A 271 -3.93 -10.35 -11.00
CA LYS A 271 -4.03 -10.60 -9.56
C LYS A 271 -4.92 -11.82 -9.25
N PRO A 272 -4.83 -12.37 -8.02
CA PRO A 272 -5.74 -13.42 -7.56
C PRO A 272 -7.22 -13.01 -7.63
N ARG A 273 -8.12 -14.00 -7.59
CA ARG A 273 -9.56 -13.77 -7.76
C ARG A 273 -10.17 -12.89 -6.68
N GLU A 274 -9.66 -13.00 -5.47
CA GLU A 274 -10.05 -12.14 -4.34
C GLU A 274 -9.80 -10.67 -4.66
N ALA A 275 -8.69 -10.36 -5.32
CA ALA A 275 -8.34 -9.04 -5.82
C ALA A 275 -9.33 -8.53 -6.88
N ILE A 276 -9.66 -9.40 -7.84
CA ILE A 276 -10.63 -9.10 -8.90
C ILE A 276 -12.02 -8.85 -8.28
N ARG A 277 -12.43 -9.62 -7.26
CA ARG A 277 -13.70 -9.42 -6.54
C ARG A 277 -13.76 -8.04 -5.86
N VAL A 278 -12.66 -7.59 -5.27
CA VAL A 278 -12.57 -6.24 -4.66
C VAL A 278 -12.73 -5.15 -5.72
N ALA A 279 -12.08 -5.30 -6.88
CA ALA A 279 -12.22 -4.36 -8.00
C ALA A 279 -13.65 -4.37 -8.56
N VAL A 280 -14.27 -5.54 -8.76
CA VAL A 280 -15.67 -5.69 -9.20
C VAL A 280 -16.62 -5.03 -8.21
N ALA A 281 -16.41 -5.20 -6.89
CA ALA A 281 -17.20 -4.52 -5.87
C ALA A 281 -17.12 -3.00 -6.02
N HIS A 282 -15.91 -2.46 -6.14
CA HIS A 282 -15.69 -1.02 -6.30
C HIS A 282 -16.39 -0.47 -7.55
N VAL A 283 -16.21 -1.11 -8.71
CA VAL A 283 -16.86 -0.74 -9.98
C VAL A 283 -18.39 -0.78 -9.83
N THR A 284 -18.91 -1.84 -9.24
CA THR A 284 -20.35 -2.03 -9.05
C THR A 284 -20.96 -0.93 -8.20
N PHE A 285 -20.33 -0.57 -7.08
CA PHE A 285 -20.82 0.52 -6.21
C PHE A 285 -20.87 1.85 -6.93
N LYS A 286 -19.83 2.19 -7.68
CA LYS A 286 -19.76 3.46 -8.43
C LYS A 286 -20.84 3.52 -9.51
N ILE A 287 -20.96 2.48 -10.31
CA ILE A 287 -21.94 2.46 -11.42
C ILE A 287 -23.36 2.46 -10.85
N VAL A 288 -23.69 1.57 -9.91
CA VAL A 288 -25.04 1.49 -9.35
C VAL A 288 -25.39 2.78 -8.60
N GLY A 289 -24.45 3.35 -7.84
CA GLY A 289 -24.66 4.62 -7.13
C GLY A 289 -24.99 5.77 -8.08
N VAL A 290 -24.25 5.88 -9.19
CA VAL A 290 -24.51 6.91 -10.20
C VAL A 290 -25.85 6.69 -10.90
N LEU A 291 -26.17 5.43 -11.27
CA LEU A 291 -27.46 5.08 -11.91
C LEU A 291 -28.67 5.40 -11.02
N LEU A 292 -28.54 5.30 -9.72
CA LEU A 292 -29.60 5.66 -8.77
C LEU A 292 -29.87 7.16 -8.72
N ILE A 293 -28.85 8.01 -8.90
CA ILE A 293 -28.95 9.47 -8.72
C ILE A 293 -29.12 10.22 -10.04
N VAL A 294 -28.67 9.67 -11.16
CA VAL A 294 -28.65 10.41 -12.45
C VAL A 294 -30.00 10.99 -12.84
N TRP A 295 -31.09 10.29 -12.57
CA TRP A 295 -32.45 10.72 -12.86
C TRP A 295 -32.98 11.79 -11.91
N PHE A 296 -32.36 11.96 -10.76
CA PHE A 296 -32.74 12.87 -9.69
C PHE A 296 -31.78 14.05 -9.52
N ILE A 297 -30.86 14.27 -10.47
CA ILE A 297 -29.87 15.36 -10.37
C ILE A 297 -30.52 16.72 -10.10
N PRO A 298 -31.64 17.14 -10.75
CA PRO A 298 -32.27 18.42 -10.44
C PRO A 298 -32.73 18.52 -8.97
N SER A 299 -33.45 17.53 -8.48
CA SER A 299 -33.92 17.50 -7.08
C SER A 299 -32.75 17.41 -6.08
N PHE A 300 -31.71 16.67 -6.44
CA PHE A 300 -30.49 16.59 -5.64
C PHE A 300 -29.76 17.94 -5.60
N ALA A 301 -29.72 18.67 -6.71
CA ALA A 301 -29.15 20.01 -6.77
C ALA A 301 -29.93 21.00 -5.87
N GLU A 302 -31.28 20.92 -5.86
CA GLU A 302 -32.11 21.72 -4.95
C GLU A 302 -31.81 21.43 -3.47
N LEU A 303 -31.70 20.13 -3.10
CA LEU A 303 -31.28 19.73 -1.76
C LEU A 303 -29.92 20.33 -1.41
N VAL A 304 -28.96 20.23 -2.30
CA VAL A 304 -27.61 20.76 -2.07
C VAL A 304 -27.62 22.28 -1.91
N ARG A 305 -28.42 22.98 -2.72
CA ARG A 305 -28.58 24.46 -2.58
C ARG A 305 -29.17 24.84 -1.23
N SER A 306 -30.17 24.08 -0.74
CA SER A 306 -30.84 24.36 0.53
C SER A 306 -29.94 24.29 1.76
N ILE A 307 -28.89 23.46 1.71
CA ILE A 307 -27.96 23.23 2.82
C ILE A 307 -26.58 23.91 2.62
N SER A 308 -26.37 24.53 1.46
CA SER A 308 -25.12 25.21 1.16
C SER A 308 -25.21 26.72 1.43
N PRO A 309 -24.10 27.36 1.81
CA PRO A 309 -24.09 28.81 1.99
C PRO A 309 -24.56 29.56 0.72
N ALA A 310 -25.42 30.51 0.88
CA ALA A 310 -25.90 31.39 -0.18
C ALA A 310 -25.31 32.81 -0.02
N GLU A 311 -24.89 33.41 -1.11
CA GLU A 311 -24.33 34.78 -1.13
C GLU A 311 -25.43 35.78 -1.49
N ALA A 312 -26.00 36.39 -0.46
CA ALA A 312 -27.02 37.42 -0.63
C ALA A 312 -26.40 38.67 -1.26
N GLY A 313 -26.97 39.14 -2.39
CA GLY A 313 -26.51 40.35 -3.07
C GLY A 313 -25.74 40.12 -4.37
N LEU A 314 -25.37 38.89 -4.71
CA LEU A 314 -24.80 38.55 -6.02
C LEU A 314 -25.88 38.03 -6.96
N THR A 315 -25.73 38.30 -8.26
CA THR A 315 -26.66 37.84 -9.30
C THR A 315 -25.91 37.29 -10.51
N GLY A 316 -26.58 36.50 -11.35
CA GLY A 316 -26.01 35.97 -12.59
C GLY A 316 -24.76 35.12 -12.41
N ILE A 317 -23.77 35.37 -13.26
CA ILE A 317 -22.50 34.61 -13.30
C ILE A 317 -21.70 34.77 -12.01
N ASP A 318 -21.73 35.95 -11.39
CA ASP A 318 -20.95 36.19 -10.17
C ASP A 318 -21.53 35.42 -8.97
N ARG A 319 -22.84 35.22 -8.91
CA ARG A 319 -23.48 34.34 -7.93
C ARG A 319 -23.09 32.87 -8.16
N LEU A 320 -23.16 32.43 -9.42
CA LEU A 320 -22.71 31.06 -9.76
C LEU A 320 -21.25 30.82 -9.36
N ALA A 321 -20.36 31.76 -9.72
CA ALA A 321 -18.94 31.68 -9.36
C ALA A 321 -18.69 31.67 -7.84
N ALA A 322 -19.59 32.31 -7.09
CA ALA A 322 -19.49 32.40 -5.64
C ALA A 322 -19.99 31.15 -4.91
N GLU A 323 -21.10 30.57 -5.35
CA GLU A 323 -21.79 29.48 -4.63
C GLU A 323 -21.47 28.09 -5.17
N THR A 324 -21.40 27.92 -6.51
CA THR A 324 -21.31 26.61 -7.18
C THR A 324 -20.09 25.77 -6.75
N PRO A 325 -18.87 26.32 -6.56
CA PRO A 325 -17.72 25.52 -6.10
C PRO A 325 -17.99 24.76 -4.81
N ARG A 326 -18.57 25.45 -3.83
CA ARG A 326 -18.90 24.85 -2.53
C ARG A 326 -20.05 23.86 -2.63
N GLN A 327 -21.06 24.20 -3.42
CA GLN A 327 -22.21 23.34 -3.68
C GLN A 327 -21.79 22.02 -4.34
N ILE A 328 -20.87 22.05 -5.32
CA ILE A 328 -20.33 20.84 -5.97
C ILE A 328 -19.59 19.96 -4.96
N ALA A 329 -18.74 20.55 -4.11
CA ALA A 329 -18.04 19.79 -3.08
C ALA A 329 -19.01 19.16 -2.07
N ASN A 330 -20.06 19.90 -1.66
CA ASN A 330 -21.12 19.39 -0.80
C ASN A 330 -21.89 18.25 -1.49
N ALA A 331 -22.26 18.41 -2.75
CA ALA A 331 -22.92 17.36 -3.55
C ALA A 331 -22.07 16.09 -3.60
N HIS A 332 -20.77 16.22 -3.88
CA HIS A 332 -19.85 15.09 -3.91
C HIS A 332 -19.78 14.35 -2.56
N THR A 333 -19.74 15.11 -1.45
CA THR A 333 -19.72 14.50 -0.10
C THR A 333 -21.06 13.84 0.23
N ILE A 334 -22.18 14.52 0.00
CA ILE A 334 -23.53 13.98 0.32
C ILE A 334 -23.80 12.72 -0.50
N PHE A 335 -23.43 12.71 -1.79
CA PHE A 335 -23.55 11.54 -2.63
C PHE A 335 -22.78 10.35 -2.06
N ASN A 336 -21.47 10.49 -1.79
CA ASN A 336 -20.66 9.38 -1.31
C ASN A 336 -21.10 8.90 0.10
N VAL A 337 -21.47 9.82 0.99
CA VAL A 337 -22.00 9.47 2.31
C VAL A 337 -23.36 8.76 2.17
N GLY A 338 -24.27 9.29 1.35
CA GLY A 338 -25.60 8.70 1.13
C GLY A 338 -25.51 7.29 0.53
N ILE A 339 -24.67 7.10 -0.48
CA ILE A 339 -24.43 5.78 -1.11
C ILE A 339 -23.78 4.82 -0.11
N ALA A 340 -22.83 5.29 0.71
CA ALA A 340 -22.20 4.45 1.73
C ALA A 340 -23.22 3.93 2.74
N PHE A 341 -24.09 4.80 3.25
CA PHE A 341 -25.16 4.38 4.19
C PHE A 341 -26.21 3.48 3.53
N LEU A 342 -26.55 3.72 2.26
CA LEU A 342 -27.50 2.90 1.51
C LEU A 342 -26.94 1.50 1.24
N PHE A 343 -25.67 1.38 0.88
CA PHE A 343 -25.05 0.11 0.47
C PHE A 343 -24.44 -0.68 1.63
N MET A 344 -24.15 -0.06 2.76
CA MET A 344 -23.58 -0.72 3.92
C MET A 344 -24.39 -1.95 4.39
N PRO A 345 -25.74 -1.88 4.56
CA PRO A 345 -26.54 -3.04 4.90
C PRO A 345 -26.51 -4.13 3.83
N LEU A 346 -26.36 -3.74 2.57
CA LEU A 346 -26.37 -4.61 1.39
C LEU A 346 -24.99 -5.23 1.07
N ALA A 347 -23.95 -4.90 1.84
CA ALA A 347 -22.59 -5.38 1.61
C ALA A 347 -22.48 -6.92 1.46
N PRO A 348 -23.23 -7.79 2.21
CA PRO A 348 -23.22 -9.23 1.98
C PRO A 348 -23.80 -9.64 0.63
N LEU A 349 -24.81 -8.92 0.15
CA LEU A 349 -25.42 -9.16 -1.15
C LEU A 349 -24.43 -8.83 -2.28
N PHE A 350 -23.75 -7.69 -2.15
CA PHE A 350 -22.71 -7.32 -3.09
C PHE A 350 -21.52 -8.29 -3.06
N ALA A 351 -21.11 -8.79 -1.89
CA ALA A 351 -20.06 -9.81 -1.79
C ALA A 351 -20.45 -11.07 -2.56
N ARG A 352 -21.67 -11.59 -2.36
CA ARG A 352 -22.19 -12.75 -3.10
C ARG A 352 -22.28 -12.48 -4.61
N PHE A 353 -22.68 -11.28 -5.00
CA PHE A 353 -22.69 -10.88 -6.41
C PHE A 353 -21.27 -10.91 -7.01
N CYS A 354 -20.27 -10.38 -6.30
CA CYS A 354 -18.87 -10.42 -6.75
C CYS A 354 -18.34 -11.85 -6.85
N GLU A 355 -18.69 -12.73 -5.89
CA GLU A 355 -18.34 -14.16 -5.92
C GLU A 355 -19.03 -14.88 -7.10
N TRP A 356 -20.26 -14.51 -7.44
CA TRP A 356 -20.98 -15.05 -8.60
C TRP A 356 -20.35 -14.59 -9.93
N VAL A 357 -19.97 -13.31 -10.05
CA VAL A 357 -19.31 -12.76 -11.23
C VAL A 357 -17.91 -13.32 -11.42
N VAL A 358 -17.20 -13.55 -10.30
CA VAL A 358 -15.84 -14.08 -10.27
C VAL A 358 -15.83 -15.35 -9.41
N PRO A 359 -16.32 -16.50 -9.95
CA PRO A 359 -16.40 -17.75 -9.19
C PRO A 359 -15.01 -18.34 -8.91
N ASP A 360 -14.90 -19.12 -7.81
CA ASP A 360 -13.69 -19.89 -7.56
C ASP A 360 -13.49 -20.93 -8.68
N ARG A 361 -12.24 -21.11 -9.12
CA ARG A 361 -11.88 -22.24 -9.96
C ARG A 361 -11.11 -23.23 -9.09
N PRO A 362 -11.41 -24.54 -9.17
CA PRO A 362 -10.51 -25.53 -8.61
C PRO A 362 -9.15 -25.40 -9.31
N MET A 363 -8.12 -25.02 -8.58
CA MET A 363 -6.77 -24.94 -9.14
C MET A 363 -6.18 -26.35 -9.19
N ALA A 364 -5.97 -26.83 -10.43
CA ALA A 364 -4.96 -27.83 -10.74
C ALA A 364 -3.83 -27.08 -11.47
N GLU A 365 -2.92 -26.45 -10.74
CA GLU A 365 -1.66 -25.95 -11.29
C GLU A 365 -0.50 -26.38 -10.38
N PRO A 366 0.67 -26.72 -10.97
CA PRO A 366 1.88 -26.95 -10.18
C PRO A 366 2.15 -25.70 -9.36
N VAL A 367 2.46 -25.89 -8.08
CA VAL A 367 2.68 -24.84 -7.10
C VAL A 367 3.95 -24.07 -7.46
N VAL A 368 3.85 -23.10 -8.36
CA VAL A 368 4.90 -22.11 -8.52
C VAL A 368 4.78 -21.17 -7.31
N ILE A 369 5.74 -21.24 -6.40
CA ILE A 369 5.77 -20.39 -5.22
C ILE A 369 5.93 -18.94 -5.67
N ARG A 370 4.88 -18.15 -5.39
CA ARG A 370 4.87 -16.70 -5.62
C ARG A 370 4.71 -15.98 -4.29
N PRO A 371 5.30 -14.79 -4.14
CA PRO A 371 5.06 -13.98 -2.96
C PRO A 371 3.57 -13.68 -2.82
N LYS A 372 3.07 -13.85 -1.60
CA LYS A 372 1.63 -13.68 -1.28
C LYS A 372 1.31 -12.26 -0.81
N TYR A 373 2.25 -11.65 -0.11
CA TYR A 373 2.04 -10.38 0.58
C TYR A 373 2.76 -9.19 -0.07
N LEU A 374 3.78 -9.42 -0.90
CA LEU A 374 4.57 -8.35 -1.51
C LEU A 374 3.78 -7.67 -2.63
N ASP A 375 3.39 -6.43 -2.41
CA ASP A 375 2.65 -5.64 -3.40
C ASP A 375 3.45 -4.39 -3.78
N LYS A 376 3.77 -4.26 -5.09
CA LYS A 376 4.57 -3.14 -5.62
C LYS A 376 3.85 -1.80 -5.50
N GLU A 377 2.54 -1.79 -5.46
CA GLU A 377 1.76 -0.56 -5.35
C GLU A 377 1.86 0.07 -3.95
N LEU A 378 2.20 -0.75 -2.94
CA LEU A 378 2.43 -0.29 -1.57
C LEU A 378 3.82 0.33 -1.34
N LEU A 379 4.73 0.25 -2.31
CA LEU A 379 6.09 0.81 -2.19
C LEU A 379 6.09 2.32 -1.92
N SER A 380 5.04 3.02 -2.37
CA SER A 380 4.85 4.44 -2.07
C SER A 380 4.42 4.73 -0.62
N THR A 381 4.13 3.69 0.18
CA THR A 381 3.68 3.83 1.57
C THR A 381 4.53 2.92 2.46
N PRO A 382 5.76 3.36 2.84
CA PRO A 382 6.76 2.53 3.49
C PRO A 382 6.25 1.73 4.70
N PRO A 383 5.46 2.28 5.65
CA PRO A 383 4.97 1.51 6.79
C PRO A 383 4.14 0.28 6.40
N LEU A 384 3.37 0.39 5.33
CA LEU A 384 2.54 -0.71 4.83
C LEU A 384 3.37 -1.72 4.04
N ALA A 385 4.31 -1.23 3.24
CA ALA A 385 5.24 -2.08 2.52
C ALA A 385 6.06 -2.94 3.48
N LEU A 386 6.53 -2.37 4.60
CA LEU A 386 7.28 -3.08 5.64
C LEU A 386 6.42 -4.11 6.38
N ASP A 387 5.17 -3.79 6.72
CA ASP A 387 4.25 -4.78 7.29
C ASP A 387 4.03 -5.97 6.34
N ARG A 388 3.91 -5.71 5.04
CA ARG A 388 3.79 -6.76 4.02
C ARG A 388 5.05 -7.61 3.91
N ALA A 389 6.21 -6.97 3.88
CA ALA A 389 7.49 -7.67 3.89
C ALA A 389 7.64 -8.56 5.13
N ARG A 390 7.27 -8.07 6.33
CA ARG A 390 7.29 -8.82 7.57
C ARG A 390 6.42 -10.09 7.50
N ARG A 391 5.24 -9.99 6.91
CA ARG A 391 4.35 -11.15 6.71
C ARG A 391 4.92 -12.16 5.74
N GLU A 392 5.57 -11.69 4.67
CA GLU A 392 6.23 -12.59 3.72
C GLU A 392 7.47 -13.24 4.35
N VAL A 393 8.23 -12.53 5.18
CA VAL A 393 9.32 -13.09 5.99
C VAL A 393 8.78 -14.15 6.95
N GLY A 394 7.62 -13.92 7.57
CA GLY A 394 6.94 -14.94 8.38
C GLY A 394 6.58 -16.20 7.58
N ARG A 395 6.12 -16.03 6.32
CA ARG A 395 5.81 -17.15 5.42
C ARG A 395 7.07 -17.88 4.94
N LEU A 396 8.16 -17.15 4.71
CA LEU A 396 9.48 -17.74 4.48
C LEU A 396 9.89 -18.62 5.68
N GLY A 397 9.69 -18.12 6.90
CA GLY A 397 9.89 -18.88 8.13
C GLY A 397 9.06 -20.16 8.19
N ASP A 398 7.78 -20.13 7.77
CA ASP A 398 6.93 -21.34 7.71
C ASP A 398 7.49 -22.40 6.75
N ARG A 399 8.14 -21.99 5.64
CA ARG A 399 8.79 -22.93 4.70
C ARG A 399 10.05 -23.53 5.29
N VAL A 400 10.87 -22.72 5.94
CA VAL A 400 12.07 -23.18 6.64
C VAL A 400 11.71 -24.10 7.80
N ASP A 401 10.62 -23.84 8.55
CA ASP A 401 10.11 -24.71 9.62
C ASP A 401 9.72 -26.08 9.06
N ALA A 402 8.97 -26.11 7.96
CA ALA A 402 8.58 -27.35 7.30
C ALA A 402 9.81 -28.17 6.82
N MET A 403 10.82 -27.51 6.26
CA MET A 403 12.07 -28.14 5.84
C MET A 403 12.88 -28.65 7.04
N LEU A 404 12.94 -27.86 8.13
CA LEU A 404 13.61 -28.28 9.37
C LEU A 404 12.93 -29.52 9.98
N GLU A 405 11.60 -29.52 10.09
CA GLU A 405 10.86 -30.69 10.62
C GLU A 405 11.03 -31.94 9.77
N ALA A 406 11.12 -31.80 8.44
CA ALA A 406 11.38 -32.94 7.53
C ALA A 406 12.84 -33.44 7.61
N SER A 407 13.79 -32.63 8.08
CA SER A 407 15.22 -32.93 8.03
C SER A 407 15.62 -34.12 8.93
N LEU A 408 15.10 -34.18 10.17
CA LEU A 408 15.52 -35.21 11.12
C LEU A 408 15.11 -36.63 10.69
N PRO A 409 13.86 -36.91 10.27
CA PRO A 409 13.49 -38.23 9.75
C PRO A 409 14.34 -38.66 8.54
N ALA A 410 14.54 -37.73 7.59
CA ALA A 410 15.31 -37.98 6.37
C ALA A 410 16.77 -38.31 6.68
N MET A 411 17.42 -37.58 7.60
CA MET A 411 18.81 -37.80 7.98
C MET A 411 19.01 -39.11 8.72
N VAL A 412 18.12 -39.44 9.67
CA VAL A 412 18.34 -40.57 10.59
C VAL A 412 17.95 -41.92 9.97
N ALA A 413 16.89 -41.97 9.17
CA ALA A 413 16.32 -43.19 8.64
C ALA A 413 15.83 -43.11 7.20
N GLY A 414 15.91 -41.91 6.55
CA GLY A 414 15.40 -41.68 5.20
C GLY A 414 16.22 -42.36 4.11
N THR A 415 15.60 -42.46 2.94
CA THR A 415 16.17 -42.93 1.67
C THR A 415 16.84 -41.79 0.91
N GLU A 416 17.50 -42.09 -0.22
CA GLU A 416 18.05 -41.06 -1.13
C GLU A 416 16.93 -40.19 -1.72
N GLU A 417 15.72 -40.75 -1.92
CA GLU A 417 14.56 -40.05 -2.43
C GLU A 417 14.04 -39.01 -1.40
N ASP A 418 13.97 -39.42 -0.11
CA ASP A 418 13.59 -38.49 0.98
C ASP A 418 14.60 -37.34 1.13
N LEU A 419 15.88 -37.59 0.94
CA LEU A 419 16.94 -36.58 0.97
C LEU A 419 16.87 -35.62 -0.25
N GLN A 420 16.48 -36.16 -1.40
CA GLN A 420 16.28 -35.35 -2.60
C GLN A 420 15.06 -34.45 -2.48
N GLU A 421 13.94 -34.99 -1.96
CA GLU A 421 12.73 -34.15 -1.68
C GLU A 421 13.05 -33.04 -0.68
N LEU A 422 13.84 -33.35 0.37
CA LEU A 422 14.28 -32.37 1.34
C LEU A 422 15.13 -31.25 0.69
N ALA A 423 16.05 -31.61 -0.21
CA ALA A 423 16.87 -30.64 -0.92
C ALA A 423 16.03 -29.73 -1.88
N GLU A 424 15.02 -30.32 -2.53
CA GLU A 424 14.12 -29.57 -3.43
C GLU A 424 13.28 -28.51 -2.69
N MET A 425 13.04 -28.68 -1.37
CA MET A 425 12.33 -27.67 -0.57
C MET A 425 13.08 -26.35 -0.48
N ASP A 426 14.40 -26.34 -0.60
CA ASP A 426 15.23 -25.14 -0.55
C ASP A 426 14.97 -24.20 -1.73
N SER A 427 14.67 -24.73 -2.91
CA SER A 427 14.30 -23.92 -4.08
C SER A 427 13.13 -22.97 -3.82
N ASP A 428 12.19 -23.39 -2.98
CA ASP A 428 11.05 -22.57 -2.55
C ASP A 428 11.47 -21.42 -1.64
N ILE A 429 12.45 -21.69 -0.76
CA ILE A 429 13.03 -20.72 0.17
C ILE A 429 13.79 -19.65 -0.61
N ASP A 430 14.63 -20.06 -1.56
CA ASP A 430 15.40 -19.17 -2.43
C ASP A 430 14.53 -18.21 -3.24
N ILE A 431 13.47 -18.75 -3.86
CA ILE A 431 12.52 -17.95 -4.63
C ILE A 431 11.87 -16.89 -3.74
N LEU A 432 11.38 -17.25 -2.56
CA LEU A 432 10.76 -16.31 -1.63
C LEU A 432 11.75 -15.29 -1.08
N HIS A 433 12.95 -15.75 -0.69
CA HIS A 433 14.04 -14.88 -0.24
C HIS A 433 14.38 -13.82 -1.30
N GLY A 434 14.61 -14.23 -2.55
CA GLY A 434 14.89 -13.32 -3.65
C GLY A 434 13.80 -12.26 -3.86
N HIS A 435 12.53 -12.65 -3.76
CA HIS A 435 11.41 -11.71 -3.84
C HIS A 435 11.36 -10.72 -2.66
N ILE A 436 11.61 -11.19 -1.43
CA ILE A 436 11.62 -10.35 -0.22
C ILE A 436 12.76 -9.34 -0.30
N VAL A 437 13.98 -9.78 -0.61
CA VAL A 437 15.16 -8.91 -0.73
C VAL A 437 14.94 -7.86 -1.83
N GLY A 438 14.46 -8.29 -3.01
CA GLY A 438 14.15 -7.38 -4.11
C GLY A 438 13.08 -6.35 -3.76
N TYR A 439 12.05 -6.74 -2.99
CA TYR A 439 11.01 -5.84 -2.54
C TYR A 439 11.51 -4.83 -1.49
N LEU A 440 12.23 -5.30 -0.47
CA LEU A 440 12.83 -4.44 0.55
C LEU A 440 13.87 -3.49 -0.06
N GLY A 441 14.63 -3.95 -1.06
CA GLY A 441 15.51 -3.09 -1.85
C GLY A 441 14.74 -1.95 -2.54
N GLN A 442 13.55 -2.22 -3.09
CA GLN A 442 12.71 -1.18 -3.68
C GLN A 442 12.14 -0.23 -2.62
N VAL A 443 11.72 -0.75 -1.46
CA VAL A 443 11.27 0.09 -0.33
C VAL A 443 12.37 1.04 0.12
N SER A 444 13.63 0.58 0.17
CA SER A 444 14.78 1.39 0.61
C SER A 444 15.14 2.54 -0.34
N THR A 445 14.67 2.52 -1.59
CA THR A 445 14.87 3.64 -2.53
C THR A 445 13.93 4.81 -2.29
N GLY A 446 12.89 4.64 -1.45
CA GLY A 446 11.97 5.69 -1.05
C GLY A 446 12.53 6.58 0.07
N GLU A 447 11.82 7.67 0.38
CA GLU A 447 12.12 8.48 1.56
C GLU A 447 11.65 7.77 2.83
N LEU A 448 12.59 7.21 3.58
CA LEU A 448 12.34 6.49 4.81
C LEU A 448 12.71 7.35 6.02
N THR A 449 11.97 7.19 7.12
CA THR A 449 12.45 7.65 8.44
C THR A 449 13.58 6.76 8.94
N SER A 450 14.35 7.23 9.94
CA SER A 450 15.41 6.42 10.56
C SER A 450 14.87 5.10 11.13
N GLU A 451 13.67 5.11 11.72
CA GLU A 451 12.99 3.92 12.23
C GLU A 451 12.63 2.93 11.11
N GLN A 452 12.09 3.43 10.00
CA GLN A 452 11.75 2.60 8.83
C GLN A 452 12.99 2.01 8.16
N SER A 453 14.08 2.78 8.07
CA SER A 453 15.37 2.29 7.58
C SER A 453 15.91 1.17 8.46
N GLY A 454 15.79 1.30 9.78
CA GLY A 454 16.11 0.25 10.75
C GLY A 454 15.28 -1.02 10.49
N GLU A 455 13.95 -0.88 10.33
CA GLU A 455 13.03 -1.99 10.05
C GLU A 455 13.36 -2.72 8.73
N VAL A 456 13.74 -1.97 7.67
CA VAL A 456 14.24 -2.58 6.41
C VAL A 456 15.44 -3.48 6.68
N MET A 457 16.44 -2.94 7.40
CA MET A 457 17.67 -3.68 7.70
C MET A 457 17.41 -4.92 8.55
N GLU A 458 16.51 -4.82 9.53
CA GLU A 458 16.11 -5.96 10.35
C GLU A 458 15.45 -7.06 9.52
N LEU A 459 14.46 -6.72 8.69
CA LEU A 459 13.76 -7.69 7.84
C LEU A 459 14.70 -8.34 6.83
N LEU A 460 15.65 -7.59 6.25
CA LEU A 460 16.69 -8.13 5.39
C LEU A 460 17.60 -9.12 6.15
N GLN A 461 18.03 -8.78 7.36
CA GLN A 461 18.85 -9.69 8.18
C GLN A 461 18.10 -10.96 8.53
N VAL A 462 16.81 -10.85 8.88
CA VAL A 462 15.98 -12.03 9.20
C VAL A 462 15.81 -12.90 7.97
N ALA A 463 15.47 -12.33 6.81
CA ALA A 463 15.32 -13.08 5.56
C ALA A 463 16.62 -13.83 5.18
N ASN A 464 17.78 -13.15 5.27
CA ASN A 464 19.08 -13.77 5.01
C ASN A 464 19.41 -14.89 6.02
N HIS A 465 19.03 -14.75 7.30
CA HIS A 465 19.27 -15.84 8.26
C HIS A 465 18.34 -17.03 8.06
N LEU A 466 17.14 -16.81 7.54
CA LEU A 466 16.22 -17.90 7.19
C LEU A 466 16.72 -18.69 5.98
N GLU A 467 17.20 -18.02 4.95
CA GLU A 467 17.84 -18.67 3.80
C GLU A 467 19.09 -19.44 4.24
N GLN A 468 19.97 -18.86 5.07
CA GLN A 468 21.13 -19.57 5.62
C GLN A 468 20.75 -20.83 6.42
N ILE A 469 19.57 -20.89 7.04
CA ILE A 469 19.09 -22.11 7.68
C ILE A 469 18.70 -23.14 6.62
N GLY A 470 18.01 -22.74 5.54
CA GLY A 470 17.72 -23.57 4.38
C GLY A 470 19.01 -24.17 3.80
N ASP A 471 19.99 -23.34 3.50
CA ASP A 471 21.32 -23.74 3.02
C ASP A 471 22.01 -24.79 3.92
N ILE A 472 21.94 -24.59 5.25
CA ILE A 472 22.52 -25.56 6.20
C ILE A 472 21.81 -26.90 6.10
N ILE A 473 20.49 -26.89 5.91
CA ILE A 473 19.72 -28.13 5.78
C ILE A 473 20.05 -28.79 4.44
N GLU A 474 19.96 -28.09 3.33
CA GLU A 474 20.22 -28.58 1.98
C GLU A 474 21.67 -29.10 1.83
N THR A 475 22.64 -28.25 2.18
CA THR A 475 24.06 -28.57 1.92
C THR A 475 24.66 -29.48 2.98
N ASN A 476 24.44 -29.20 4.27
CA ASN A 476 25.12 -29.97 5.33
C ASN A 476 24.32 -31.19 5.75
N LEU A 477 23.03 -31.05 6.09
CA LEU A 477 22.25 -32.17 6.63
C LEU A 477 21.94 -33.23 5.56
N VAL A 478 21.54 -32.79 4.35
CA VAL A 478 21.32 -33.70 3.22
C VAL A 478 22.60 -34.46 2.86
N THR A 479 23.75 -33.75 2.78
CA THR A 479 25.04 -34.41 2.49
C THR A 479 25.42 -35.42 3.58
N THR A 480 25.23 -35.07 4.86
CA THR A 480 25.47 -36.02 5.97
C THR A 480 24.55 -37.24 5.86
N GLY A 481 23.27 -37.04 5.48
CA GLY A 481 22.33 -38.14 5.23
C GLY A 481 22.77 -39.06 4.07
N ARG A 482 23.26 -38.46 2.95
CA ARG A 482 23.82 -39.24 1.82
C ARG A 482 25.04 -40.05 2.22
N HIS A 483 26.00 -39.47 2.94
CA HIS A 483 27.16 -40.20 3.44
C HIS A 483 26.75 -41.35 4.39
N ARG A 484 25.72 -41.13 5.23
CA ARG A 484 25.15 -42.18 6.07
C ARG A 484 24.70 -43.39 5.24
N ILE A 485 24.01 -43.15 4.11
CA ILE A 485 23.54 -44.19 3.20
C ILE A 485 24.72 -44.89 2.52
N GLU A 486 25.65 -44.13 1.94
CA GLU A 486 26.83 -44.62 1.23
C GLU A 486 27.76 -45.50 2.12
N GLU A 487 27.96 -45.08 3.36
CA GLU A 487 28.81 -45.75 4.34
C GLU A 487 28.08 -46.88 5.09
N GLY A 488 26.78 -47.07 4.82
CA GLY A 488 25.97 -48.11 5.51
C GLY A 488 25.84 -47.88 7.01
N VAL A 489 25.91 -46.61 7.46
CA VAL A 489 25.83 -46.25 8.87
C VAL A 489 24.37 -46.33 9.34
N VAL A 490 24.14 -47.04 10.45
CA VAL A 490 22.85 -47.12 11.13
C VAL A 490 22.92 -46.36 12.44
N VAL A 491 22.11 -45.32 12.57
CA VAL A 491 22.02 -44.53 13.81
C VAL A 491 21.31 -45.38 14.88
N SER A 492 21.97 -45.61 16.00
CA SER A 492 21.40 -46.40 17.09
C SER A 492 20.21 -45.69 17.73
N GLU A 493 19.28 -46.44 18.32
CA GLU A 493 18.10 -45.86 18.97
C GLU A 493 18.46 -44.93 20.15
N ALA A 494 19.53 -45.24 20.88
CA ALA A 494 20.03 -44.39 21.94
C ALA A 494 20.56 -43.05 21.41
N THR A 495 21.34 -43.06 20.32
CA THR A 495 21.84 -41.86 19.65
C THR A 495 20.69 -41.04 19.01
N ARG A 496 19.73 -41.75 18.39
CA ARG A 496 18.53 -41.13 17.87
C ARG A 496 17.82 -40.29 18.94
N GLY A 497 17.68 -40.84 20.17
CA GLY A 497 17.08 -40.14 21.29
C GLY A 497 17.87 -38.89 21.73
N VAL A 498 19.21 -38.91 21.62
CA VAL A 498 20.05 -37.74 21.91
C VAL A 498 19.89 -36.65 20.84
N ILE A 499 19.99 -37.04 19.57
CA ILE A 499 19.81 -36.10 18.44
C ILE A 499 18.40 -35.50 18.44
N GLN A 500 17.37 -36.33 18.72
CA GLN A 500 15.98 -35.88 18.81
C GLN A 500 15.80 -34.79 19.87
N ARG A 501 16.35 -35.00 21.08
CA ARG A 501 16.26 -33.95 22.14
C ARG A 501 16.94 -32.66 21.72
N TYR A 502 18.08 -32.73 21.04
CA TYR A 502 18.79 -31.55 20.55
C TYR A 502 17.99 -30.86 19.46
N PHE A 503 17.38 -31.61 18.56
CA PHE A 503 16.51 -31.13 17.50
C PHE A 503 15.27 -30.44 18.06
N ASP A 504 14.59 -31.04 19.04
CA ASP A 504 13.38 -30.49 19.65
C ASP A 504 13.63 -29.09 20.24
N GLU A 505 14.75 -28.89 20.92
CA GLU A 505 15.17 -27.62 21.46
C GLU A 505 15.48 -26.58 20.33
N VAL A 506 16.11 -27.03 19.25
CA VAL A 506 16.38 -26.18 18.08
C VAL A 506 15.08 -25.77 17.38
N SER A 507 14.14 -26.71 17.17
CA SER A 507 12.83 -26.47 16.59
C SER A 507 12.02 -25.50 17.44
N GLN A 508 12.03 -25.67 18.78
CA GLN A 508 11.39 -24.73 19.69
C GLN A 508 11.99 -23.31 19.59
N ALA A 509 13.32 -23.21 19.55
CA ALA A 509 14.00 -21.93 19.38
C ALA A 509 13.69 -21.28 18.04
N PHE A 510 13.59 -22.08 16.95
CA PHE A 510 13.22 -21.62 15.63
C PHE A 510 11.80 -21.03 15.64
N LYS A 511 10.80 -21.80 16.10
CA LYS A 511 9.40 -21.36 16.19
C LYS A 511 9.24 -20.09 17.03
N ALA A 512 9.95 -20.01 18.16
CA ALA A 512 9.96 -18.81 18.99
C ALA A 512 10.60 -17.61 18.28
N SER A 513 11.66 -17.81 17.49
CA SER A 513 12.32 -16.74 16.74
C SER A 513 11.43 -16.20 15.62
N ILE A 514 10.71 -17.06 14.92
CA ILE A 514 9.76 -16.64 13.87
C ILE A 514 8.55 -15.92 14.47
N LYS A 515 8.01 -16.43 15.58
CA LYS A 515 6.95 -15.77 16.33
C LYS A 515 7.38 -14.36 16.75
N ALA A 516 8.58 -14.20 17.27
CA ALA A 516 9.13 -12.90 17.69
C ALA A 516 9.11 -11.89 16.54
N VAL A 517 9.48 -12.27 15.32
CA VAL A 517 9.51 -11.40 14.15
C VAL A 517 8.10 -11.14 13.60
N ARG A 518 7.30 -12.20 13.43
CA ARG A 518 5.96 -12.13 12.83
C ARG A 518 4.99 -11.29 13.65
N GLU A 519 5.01 -11.48 14.98
CA GLU A 519 4.10 -10.84 15.92
C GLU A 519 4.72 -9.67 16.67
N GLN A 520 6.02 -9.38 16.45
CA GLN A 520 6.82 -8.43 17.23
C GLN A 520 6.79 -8.79 18.73
N ASP A 521 6.76 -10.11 19.03
CA ASP A 521 6.65 -10.64 20.39
C ASP A 521 8.00 -10.68 21.08
N ARG A 522 8.24 -9.69 21.95
CA ARG A 522 9.47 -9.57 22.74
C ARG A 522 9.67 -10.71 23.73
N GLU A 523 8.60 -11.32 24.22
CA GLU A 523 8.71 -12.44 25.16
C GLU A 523 9.15 -13.72 24.44
N ALA A 524 8.67 -13.96 23.23
CA ALA A 524 9.19 -15.02 22.37
C ALA A 524 10.69 -14.85 22.08
N ALA A 525 11.13 -13.60 21.80
CA ALA A 525 12.56 -13.30 21.63
C ALA A 525 13.39 -13.57 22.89
N ARG A 526 12.87 -13.21 24.08
CA ARG A 526 13.53 -13.48 25.37
C ARG A 526 13.60 -14.98 25.67
N THR A 527 12.62 -15.77 25.23
CA THR A 527 12.65 -17.22 25.34
C THR A 527 13.86 -17.81 24.64
N VAL A 528 14.09 -17.43 23.37
CA VAL A 528 15.28 -17.87 22.62
C VAL A 528 16.59 -17.45 23.31
N LYS A 529 16.60 -16.28 23.94
CA LYS A 529 17.77 -15.81 24.73
C LYS A 529 18.04 -16.70 25.94
N ARG A 530 17.00 -17.07 26.70
CA ARG A 530 17.11 -17.91 27.91
C ARG A 530 17.60 -19.30 27.58
N MET A 531 17.20 -19.87 26.45
CA MET A 531 17.64 -21.20 25.98
C MET A 531 19.16 -21.31 25.75
N LYS A 532 19.89 -20.18 25.68
CA LYS A 532 21.35 -20.19 25.43
C LYS A 532 22.13 -21.09 26.39
N LYS A 533 21.78 -21.03 27.69
CA LYS A 533 22.49 -21.80 28.72
C LYS A 533 22.15 -23.28 28.62
N ASP A 534 20.90 -23.60 28.40
CA ASP A 534 20.40 -24.96 28.31
C ASP A 534 20.93 -25.64 27.05
N MET A 535 20.94 -24.95 25.91
CA MET A 535 21.56 -25.42 24.68
C MET A 535 23.08 -25.66 24.80
N ALA A 536 23.78 -24.78 25.52
CA ALA A 536 25.21 -24.98 25.76
C ALA A 536 25.48 -26.25 26.63
N SER A 537 24.66 -26.42 27.67
CA SER A 537 24.74 -27.63 28.53
C SER A 537 24.39 -28.90 27.74
N LEU A 538 23.36 -28.86 26.93
CA LEU A 538 22.93 -29.97 26.08
C LEU A 538 24.00 -30.35 25.04
N ALA A 539 24.65 -29.35 24.42
CA ALA A 539 25.74 -29.58 23.48
C ALA A 539 26.94 -30.30 24.17
N GLU A 540 27.30 -29.85 25.40
CA GLU A 540 28.37 -30.47 26.15
C GLU A 540 28.02 -31.91 26.60
N GLU A 541 26.79 -32.12 27.06
CA GLU A 541 26.27 -33.46 27.40
C GLU A 541 26.31 -34.40 26.22
N THR A 542 25.83 -33.95 25.05
CA THR A 542 25.82 -34.70 23.80
C THR A 542 27.24 -35.04 23.34
N ALA A 543 28.15 -34.09 23.34
CA ALA A 543 29.56 -34.33 22.99
C ALA A 543 30.22 -35.34 23.92
N ARG A 544 29.93 -35.25 25.22
CA ARG A 544 30.47 -36.23 26.21
C ARG A 544 29.89 -37.62 26.01
N TYR A 545 28.62 -37.75 25.69
CA TYR A 545 27.97 -38.99 25.35
C TYR A 545 28.63 -39.65 24.12
N GLU A 546 28.80 -38.90 23.03
CA GLU A 546 29.40 -39.37 21.80
C GLU A 546 30.87 -39.78 21.97
N LEU A 547 31.66 -39.01 22.72
CA LEU A 547 33.04 -39.37 23.06
C LEU A 547 33.12 -40.68 23.87
N GLY A 548 32.18 -40.89 24.79
CA GLY A 548 32.09 -42.14 25.54
C GLY A 548 31.79 -43.35 24.66
N ARG A 549 31.04 -43.17 23.59
CA ARG A 549 30.73 -44.21 22.61
C ARG A 549 31.82 -44.47 21.58
N LEU A 550 32.72 -43.51 21.34
CA LEU A 550 33.82 -43.70 20.37
C LEU A 550 34.72 -44.91 20.69
N VAL A 551 34.79 -45.27 21.96
CA VAL A 551 35.60 -46.40 22.46
C VAL A 551 34.85 -47.75 22.40
N ALA A 552 33.58 -47.77 22.00
CA ALA A 552 32.79 -48.97 21.88
C ALA A 552 33.26 -49.85 20.70
N ASP A 553 33.29 -51.15 20.89
CA ASP A 553 33.67 -52.13 19.85
C ASP A 553 32.47 -52.41 18.94
N GLU A 554 32.14 -51.40 18.09
CA GLU A 554 31.05 -51.45 17.11
C GLU A 554 31.62 -51.31 15.68
N PRO A 555 31.11 -52.02 14.67
CA PRO A 555 31.54 -51.84 13.29
C PRO A 555 31.21 -50.42 12.79
N ASN A 556 32.11 -49.81 12.00
CA ASN A 556 31.99 -48.47 11.43
C ASN A 556 31.85 -47.36 12.49
N ARG A 557 32.30 -47.57 13.74
CA ARG A 557 32.08 -46.62 14.84
C ARG A 557 32.64 -45.21 14.54
N LEU A 558 33.80 -45.13 13.91
CA LEU A 558 34.40 -43.82 13.57
C LEU A 558 33.55 -43.05 12.55
N GLN A 559 33.07 -43.73 11.52
CA GLN A 559 32.18 -43.14 10.52
C GLN A 559 30.87 -42.70 11.17
N THR A 560 30.25 -43.54 11.98
CA THR A 560 29.04 -43.24 12.72
C THR A 560 29.22 -42.00 13.61
N PHE A 561 30.30 -41.96 14.41
CA PHE A 561 30.62 -40.81 15.24
C PHE A 561 30.78 -39.53 14.43
N THR A 562 31.45 -39.60 13.28
CA THR A 562 31.64 -38.44 12.40
C THR A 562 30.30 -37.90 11.91
N ARG A 563 29.38 -38.75 11.43
CA ARG A 563 28.05 -38.35 10.92
C ARG A 563 27.16 -37.78 12.04
N GLU A 564 27.18 -38.42 13.22
CA GLU A 564 26.44 -37.94 14.39
C GLU A 564 26.91 -36.54 14.82
N MET A 565 28.23 -36.32 14.86
CA MET A 565 28.80 -35.00 15.20
C MET A 565 28.49 -33.92 14.15
N GLU A 566 28.52 -34.24 12.85
CA GLU A 566 28.14 -33.33 11.77
C GLU A 566 26.67 -32.89 11.88
N MET A 567 25.75 -33.80 12.23
CA MET A 567 24.34 -33.48 12.48
C MET A 567 24.20 -32.49 13.64
N ILE A 568 24.85 -32.78 14.78
CA ILE A 568 24.79 -31.93 15.98
C ILE A 568 25.39 -30.53 15.71
N GLU A 569 26.52 -30.49 14.98
CA GLU A 569 27.14 -29.22 14.60
C GLU A 569 26.21 -28.38 13.71
N SER A 570 25.57 -28.99 12.71
CA SER A 570 24.61 -28.34 11.83
C SER A 570 23.41 -27.79 12.60
N LEU A 571 22.82 -28.57 13.51
CA LEU A 571 21.74 -28.13 14.39
C LEU A 571 22.19 -26.99 15.32
N SER A 572 23.42 -27.03 15.83
CA SER A 572 24.00 -25.94 16.62
C SER A 572 24.17 -24.65 15.80
N ARG A 573 24.52 -24.76 14.51
CA ARG A 573 24.58 -23.63 13.58
C ARG A 573 23.19 -23.02 13.36
N ILE A 574 22.16 -23.86 13.14
CA ILE A 574 20.76 -23.43 13.01
C ILE A 574 20.33 -22.66 14.28
N TYR A 575 20.59 -23.20 15.49
CA TYR A 575 20.28 -22.49 16.72
C TYR A 575 20.96 -21.11 16.81
N ARG A 576 22.21 -20.99 16.35
CA ARG A 576 22.89 -19.69 16.29
C ARG A 576 22.18 -18.69 15.39
N MET A 577 21.60 -19.14 14.26
CA MET A 577 20.79 -18.28 13.38
C MET A 577 19.48 -17.88 14.06
N CYS A 578 18.77 -18.81 14.72
CA CYS A 578 17.57 -18.49 15.51
C CYS A 578 17.82 -17.38 16.54
N ARG A 579 18.97 -17.44 17.23
CA ARG A 579 19.37 -16.39 18.16
C ARG A 579 19.63 -15.04 17.47
N LYS A 580 20.22 -15.04 16.27
CA LYS A 580 20.44 -13.80 15.52
C LYS A 580 19.10 -13.21 15.07
N ILE A 581 18.17 -14.04 14.59
CA ILE A 581 16.81 -13.64 14.24
C ILE A 581 16.10 -13.03 15.45
N ALA A 582 16.08 -13.72 16.59
CA ALA A 582 15.46 -13.21 17.80
C ALA A 582 16.09 -11.89 18.32
N ARG A 583 17.40 -11.71 18.07
CA ARG A 583 18.13 -10.52 18.51
C ARG A 583 17.66 -9.24 17.83
N THR A 584 17.14 -9.29 16.62
CA THR A 584 16.60 -8.11 15.93
C THR A 584 15.49 -7.45 16.75
N GLN A 585 14.68 -8.25 17.45
CA GLN A 585 13.59 -7.78 18.30
C GLN A 585 14.01 -7.29 19.70
N TRP A 586 15.31 -7.39 20.06
CA TRP A 586 15.81 -6.88 21.35
C TRP A 586 16.47 -5.52 21.25
N LEU A 587 17.12 -5.23 20.12
CA LEU A 587 18.00 -4.06 19.96
C LEU A 587 17.24 -2.75 19.86
N GLU A 588 15.94 -2.77 19.56
CA GLU A 588 15.09 -1.58 19.52
C GLU A 588 14.91 -0.87 20.88
N THR A 589 15.39 -1.41 21.99
CA THR A 589 15.11 -0.90 23.34
C THR A 589 16.32 -0.43 24.14
N GLN A 590 17.51 -0.34 23.56
CA GLN A 590 18.55 0.47 24.16
C GLN A 590 18.35 1.93 23.73
N GLU A 591 17.58 2.70 24.51
CA GLU A 591 17.80 4.15 24.58
C GLU A 591 19.31 4.38 24.71
N PRO A 592 19.91 5.30 23.94
CA PRO A 592 21.31 5.64 24.16
C PRO A 592 21.42 6.09 25.61
N GLU A 593 22.17 5.36 26.42
CA GLU A 593 22.62 5.87 27.72
C GLU A 593 23.30 7.22 27.45
N LEU A 594 22.63 8.30 27.83
CA LEU A 594 23.24 9.62 27.88
C LEU A 594 24.50 9.47 28.72
N PRO A 595 25.68 9.90 28.22
CA PRO A 595 26.89 9.89 29.03
C PRO A 595 26.59 10.71 30.29
N GLN A 596 26.65 10.04 31.45
CA GLN A 596 26.61 10.74 32.74
C GLN A 596 27.70 11.80 32.69
N ALA A 597 27.29 13.07 32.78
CA ALA A 597 28.21 14.16 32.92
C ALA A 597 29.07 13.87 34.17
N ALA A 598 30.36 13.71 33.94
CA ALA A 598 31.33 13.66 35.05
C ALA A 598 31.29 15.01 35.75
N GLU A 599 30.87 15.02 37.04
CA GLU A 599 31.11 16.10 37.97
C GLU A 599 32.61 16.26 38.25
#